data_eb4112bdb3d717fe4711c31f05dd0c77
#
_entry.id   eb4112bdb3d717fe4711c31f05dd0c77
#
_cell.length_a   1.000
_cell.length_b   1.000
_cell.length_c   1.000
_cell.angle_alpha   90.00
_cell.angle_beta   90.00
_cell.angle_gamma   90.00
#
_symmetry.space_group_name_H-M   'P 1'
#
loop_
_entity.id
_entity.type
_entity.pdbx_description
1 polymer ?
#
loop_
_entity_poly.entity_id
_entity_poly.type
_entity_poly.pdbx_seq_one_letter_code
_entity_poly.pdbx_strand_id
1 'polypeptide(L)'
;MLMSKKDGTIISELNILIPKRYTLSYVGEGRMHLYRLPYNRYHGQDFVIADMSHDTIYKLSKNKELTPLFIRKPSVSSSDPLVVWSSMLITDKFLLLHRATKNKSSSDAATAVSIDTLMHNLSTGEINQVSFVNDDFPSAKWTPTIGVQLHQTNVVAGLLQMPRLFNAYQKKQLKGNLEQLVATLDEEDNQIVMIVKFK
;
A
#
# COMPACT_ATOMS: atom_id res chain seq x y z
N MET A 1 9.76 16.30 11.21
CA MET A 1 9.32 17.35 12.15
C MET A 1 8.09 16.84 12.89
N LEU A 2 8.10 16.89 14.21
CA LEU A 2 6.95 16.61 15.07
C LEU A 2 6.41 17.95 15.58
N MET A 3 5.11 18.13 15.48
CA MET A 3 4.42 19.36 15.89
C MET A 3 3.37 19.07 16.97
N SER A 4 3.20 20.01 17.88
CA SER A 4 2.12 19.99 18.86
C SER A 4 0.77 20.18 18.16
N LYS A 5 -0.20 19.32 18.44
CA LYS A 5 -1.58 19.49 17.96
C LYS A 5 -2.31 20.66 18.64
N LYS A 6 -1.81 21.11 19.79
CA LYS A 6 -2.47 22.14 20.60
C LYS A 6 -2.25 23.53 20.04
N ASP A 7 -1.04 23.83 19.60
CA ASP A 7 -0.60 25.19 19.26
C ASP A 7 0.31 25.26 18.01
N GLY A 8 0.59 24.12 17.36
CA GLY A 8 1.42 24.07 16.17
C GLY A 8 2.92 24.22 16.41
N THR A 9 3.38 24.28 17.67
CA THR A 9 4.81 24.41 17.97
C THR A 9 5.60 23.19 17.55
N ILE A 10 6.83 23.39 17.09
CA ILE A 10 7.74 22.29 16.75
C ILE A 10 8.25 21.67 18.06
N ILE A 11 7.94 20.38 18.24
CA ILE A 11 8.37 19.60 19.40
C ILE A 11 9.78 19.03 19.16
N SER A 12 10.02 18.49 17.97
CA SER A 12 11.32 17.95 17.57
C SER A 12 11.43 17.81 16.06
N GLU A 13 12.65 17.74 15.57
CA GLU A 13 12.95 17.40 14.19
C GLU A 13 13.36 15.92 14.10
N LEU A 14 12.91 15.25 13.04
CA LEU A 14 13.34 13.91 12.72
C LEU A 14 14.49 14.00 11.72
N ASN A 15 15.65 13.47 12.07
CA ASN A 15 16.83 13.46 11.20
C ASN A 15 16.69 12.45 10.05
N ILE A 16 15.68 12.65 9.21
CA ILE A 16 15.47 11.88 7.97
C ILE A 16 15.92 12.74 6.80
N LEU A 17 17.13 12.51 6.33
CA LEU A 17 17.69 13.27 5.22
C LEU A 17 17.24 12.65 3.89
N ILE A 18 16.53 13.44 3.06
CA ILE A 18 16.12 13.06 1.70
C ILE A 18 16.85 13.98 0.72
N PRO A 19 18.03 13.56 0.23
CA PRO A 19 18.89 14.43 -0.58
C PRO A 19 18.30 14.71 -1.97
N LYS A 20 17.47 13.80 -2.47
CA LYS A 20 16.81 13.94 -3.78
C LYS A 20 15.39 13.36 -3.71
N ARG A 21 14.42 14.10 -4.23
CA ARG A 21 13.05 13.64 -4.38
C ARG A 21 12.87 12.91 -5.71
N TYR A 22 12.25 11.75 -5.65
CA TYR A 22 11.87 10.96 -6.82
C TYR A 22 10.35 10.96 -6.97
N THR A 23 9.90 10.97 -8.22
CA THR A 23 8.49 10.96 -8.57
C THR A 23 8.23 9.87 -9.59
N LEU A 24 7.25 9.03 -9.32
CA LEU A 24 6.72 8.11 -10.32
C LEU A 24 5.65 8.84 -11.12
N SER A 25 5.97 9.19 -12.35
CA SER A 25 5.03 9.81 -13.27
C SER A 25 5.15 9.19 -14.65
N TYR A 26 4.05 9.19 -15.38
CA TYR A 26 4.03 8.91 -16.80
C TYR A 26 3.12 9.91 -17.52
N VAL A 27 3.34 10.09 -18.81
CA VAL A 27 2.46 10.88 -19.67
C VAL A 27 1.66 9.91 -20.53
N GLY A 28 0.34 9.92 -20.40
CA GLY A 28 -0.58 9.14 -21.21
C GLY A 28 -1.77 9.98 -21.61
N GLU A 29 -2.28 9.82 -22.83
CA GLU A 29 -3.43 10.55 -23.34
C GLU A 29 -3.32 12.08 -23.21
N GLY A 30 -2.10 12.62 -23.36
CA GLY A 30 -1.82 14.05 -23.20
C GLY A 30 -1.89 14.58 -21.77
N ARG A 31 -1.98 13.71 -20.77
CA ARG A 31 -2.03 14.07 -19.35
C ARG A 31 -0.87 13.45 -18.58
N MET A 32 -0.38 14.18 -17.59
CA MET A 32 0.61 13.65 -16.65
C MET A 32 -0.10 12.96 -15.48
N HIS A 33 0.22 11.70 -15.28
CA HIS A 33 -0.25 10.90 -14.16
C HIS A 33 0.84 10.76 -13.13
N LEU A 34 0.47 11.00 -11.85
CA LEU A 34 1.37 10.85 -10.71
C LEU A 34 0.95 9.63 -9.89
N TYR A 35 1.87 8.69 -9.71
CA TYR A 35 1.67 7.61 -8.75
C TYR A 35 1.96 8.12 -7.34
N ARG A 36 0.94 8.14 -6.52
CA ARG A 36 1.06 8.40 -5.09
C ARG A 36 1.01 7.08 -4.35
N LEU A 37 2.13 6.69 -3.78
CA LEU A 37 2.18 5.52 -2.93
C LEU A 37 1.91 5.95 -1.47
N PRO A 38 1.11 5.18 -0.70
CA PRO A 38 0.88 5.50 0.71
C PRO A 38 2.17 5.34 1.50
N TYR A 39 2.43 6.26 2.43
CA TYR A 39 3.75 6.37 3.03
C TYR A 39 3.77 6.16 4.53
N ASN A 40 2.75 6.64 5.21
CA ASN A 40 2.76 6.73 6.66
C ASN A 40 1.56 6.01 7.24
N ARG A 41 1.79 5.18 8.25
CA ARG A 41 0.74 4.39 8.89
C ARG A 41 0.96 4.24 10.38
N TYR A 42 -0.12 4.05 11.12
CA TYR A 42 -0.05 3.64 12.51
C TYR A 42 0.04 2.12 12.60
N HIS A 43 0.83 1.64 13.57
CA HIS A 43 0.89 0.25 14.00
C HIS A 43 0.88 0.22 15.52
N GLY A 44 -0.27 -0.09 16.10
CA GLY A 44 -0.49 0.06 17.54
C GLY A 44 -0.29 1.52 17.98
N GLN A 45 0.70 1.76 18.83
CA GLN A 45 1.08 3.10 19.29
C GLN A 45 2.23 3.72 18.51
N ASP A 46 2.84 2.97 17.60
CA ASP A 46 3.95 3.41 16.78
C ASP A 46 3.46 3.99 15.45
N PHE A 47 4.30 4.81 14.82
CA PHE A 47 4.02 5.41 13.53
C PHE A 47 5.09 4.97 12.52
N VAL A 48 4.69 4.36 11.42
CA VAL A 48 5.60 3.95 10.35
C VAL A 48 5.74 5.09 9.36
N ILE A 49 6.98 5.50 9.14
CA ILE A 49 7.35 6.57 8.21
C ILE A 49 8.07 5.93 7.02
N ALA A 50 7.47 6.08 5.85
CA ALA A 50 8.05 5.65 4.60
C ALA A 50 7.98 6.79 3.57
N ASP A 51 9.05 7.02 2.84
CA ASP A 51 9.09 7.94 1.70
C ASP A 51 9.71 7.20 0.52
N MET A 52 9.08 7.27 -0.66
CA MET A 52 9.57 6.56 -1.84
C MET A 52 10.97 7.02 -2.29
N SER A 53 11.39 8.18 -1.86
CA SER A 53 12.70 8.76 -2.16
C SER A 53 13.78 8.39 -1.14
N HIS A 54 13.42 7.62 -0.12
CA HIS A 54 14.31 7.20 0.95
C HIS A 54 14.48 5.68 0.96
N ASP A 55 15.68 5.21 1.30
CA ASP A 55 15.98 3.77 1.32
C ASP A 55 15.52 3.07 2.59
N THR A 56 15.20 3.84 3.63
CA THR A 56 14.81 3.32 4.94
C THR A 56 13.36 3.63 5.25
N ILE A 57 12.64 2.61 5.68
CA ILE A 57 11.34 2.75 6.34
C ILE A 57 11.62 2.76 7.84
N TYR A 58 11.10 3.78 8.52
CA TYR A 58 11.32 3.97 9.95
C TYR A 58 10.07 3.66 10.76
N LYS A 59 10.31 3.25 11.98
CA LYS A 59 9.32 3.20 13.05
C LYS A 59 9.61 4.34 14.03
N LEU A 60 8.63 5.18 14.28
CA LEU A 60 8.63 6.21 15.29
C LEU A 60 7.79 5.72 16.48
N SER A 61 8.43 5.47 17.60
CA SER A 61 7.76 5.04 18.82
C SER A 61 6.98 6.19 19.49
N LYS A 62 6.08 5.85 20.43
CA LYS A 62 5.41 6.84 21.28
C LYS A 62 6.39 7.71 22.08
N ASN A 63 7.58 7.19 22.38
CA ASN A 63 8.65 7.91 23.09
C ASN A 63 9.46 8.80 22.16
N LYS A 64 9.05 8.97 20.89
CA LYS A 64 9.71 9.75 19.83
C LYS A 64 11.06 9.18 19.38
N GLU A 65 11.31 7.90 19.64
CA GLU A 65 12.48 7.19 19.14
C GLU A 65 12.26 6.75 17.71
N LEU A 66 13.20 7.10 16.84
CA LEU A 66 13.18 6.73 15.42
C LEU A 66 14.12 5.55 15.19
N THR A 67 13.56 4.41 14.81
CA THR A 67 14.34 3.19 14.55
C THR A 67 14.10 2.71 13.11
N PRO A 68 15.15 2.21 12.40
CA PRO A 68 14.95 1.61 11.09
C PRO A 68 14.16 0.31 11.23
N LEU A 69 13.09 0.18 10.43
CA LEU A 69 12.27 -1.01 10.34
C LEU A 69 12.67 -1.87 9.13
N PHE A 70 13.03 -1.21 8.04
CA PHE A 70 13.41 -1.85 6.79
C PHE A 70 14.38 -0.96 6.02
N ILE A 71 15.45 -1.55 5.47
CA ILE A 71 16.43 -0.83 4.65
C ILE A 71 16.57 -1.56 3.32
N ARG A 72 16.28 -0.87 2.22
CA ARG A 72 16.42 -1.45 0.89
C ARG A 72 17.87 -1.39 0.38
N LYS A 73 18.21 -2.40 -0.41
CA LYS A 73 19.44 -2.42 -1.24
C LYS A 73 19.07 -3.00 -2.61
N PRO A 74 19.59 -2.44 -3.72
CA PRO A 74 20.38 -1.21 -3.83
C PRO A 74 19.56 0.04 -3.48
N SER A 75 20.23 1.17 -3.33
CA SER A 75 19.56 2.45 -2.99
C SER A 75 18.68 2.95 -4.14
N VAL A 76 17.69 3.80 -3.82
CA VAL A 76 16.83 4.42 -4.83
C VAL A 76 17.67 5.26 -5.81
N SER A 77 18.71 5.93 -5.32
CA SER A 77 19.58 6.79 -6.13
C SER A 77 20.42 6.02 -7.14
N SER A 78 20.71 4.75 -6.89
CA SER A 78 21.51 3.87 -7.78
C SER A 78 20.68 2.94 -8.65
N SER A 79 19.34 2.95 -8.50
CA SER A 79 18.47 2.05 -9.28
C SER A 79 18.21 2.61 -10.68
N ASP A 80 18.50 1.80 -11.70
CA ASP A 80 18.22 2.06 -13.09
C ASP A 80 17.72 0.78 -13.79
N PRO A 81 16.45 0.66 -14.16
CA PRO A 81 15.38 1.68 -14.04
C PRO A 81 15.07 2.09 -12.59
N LEU A 82 14.44 3.26 -12.44
CA LEU A 82 14.04 3.75 -11.12
C LEU A 82 13.10 2.75 -10.45
N VAL A 83 13.51 2.28 -9.29
CA VAL A 83 12.71 1.41 -8.42
C VAL A 83 12.47 2.13 -7.10
N VAL A 84 11.23 2.28 -6.71
CA VAL A 84 10.85 2.87 -5.42
C VAL A 84 10.03 1.89 -4.60
N TRP A 85 10.09 2.05 -3.29
CA TRP A 85 9.38 1.20 -2.35
C TRP A 85 8.51 2.05 -1.45
N SER A 86 7.37 1.51 -1.04
CA SER A 86 6.52 2.12 -0.02
C SER A 86 5.89 1.06 0.87
N SER A 87 5.58 1.44 2.11
CA SER A 87 4.84 0.57 3.00
C SER A 87 3.36 0.57 2.64
N MET A 88 2.76 -0.62 2.55
CA MET A 88 1.32 -0.80 2.34
C MET A 88 0.59 -1.04 3.66
N LEU A 89 1.10 -1.96 4.43
CA LEU A 89 0.51 -2.45 5.65
C LEU A 89 1.62 -3.01 6.54
N ILE A 90 1.49 -2.81 7.83
CA ILE A 90 2.32 -3.47 8.83
C ILE A 90 1.43 -4.24 9.81
N THR A 91 1.83 -5.46 10.11
CA THR A 91 1.24 -6.33 11.13
C THR A 91 2.29 -6.71 12.17
N ASP A 92 1.92 -7.50 13.17
CA ASP A 92 2.89 -8.01 14.14
C ASP A 92 3.90 -8.99 13.53
N LYS A 93 3.58 -9.59 12.38
CA LYS A 93 4.38 -10.66 11.76
C LYS A 93 5.10 -10.23 10.49
N PHE A 94 4.53 -9.29 9.73
CA PHE A 94 5.07 -8.91 8.43
C PHE A 94 4.79 -7.46 8.06
N LEU A 95 5.64 -6.94 7.19
CA LEU A 95 5.48 -5.68 6.50
C LEU A 95 5.15 -5.96 5.02
N LEU A 96 3.99 -5.49 4.57
CA LEU A 96 3.67 -5.48 3.13
C LEU A 96 4.22 -4.22 2.50
N LEU A 97 4.87 -4.39 1.37
CA LEU A 97 5.54 -3.35 0.60
C LEU A 97 5.04 -3.33 -0.83
N HIS A 98 4.93 -2.16 -1.41
CA HIS A 98 4.92 -1.99 -2.86
C HIS A 98 6.34 -1.75 -3.36
N ARG A 99 6.71 -2.49 -4.39
CA ARG A 99 7.87 -2.20 -5.23
C ARG A 99 7.34 -1.69 -6.57
N ALA A 100 7.56 -0.43 -6.87
CA ALA A 100 7.19 0.16 -8.14
C ALA A 100 8.43 0.43 -8.99
N THR A 101 8.43 -0.09 -10.21
CA THR A 101 9.52 0.07 -11.19
C THR A 101 9.05 0.92 -12.33
N LYS A 102 9.79 2.00 -12.65
CA LYS A 102 9.52 2.85 -13.81
C LYS A 102 10.15 2.23 -15.05
N ASN A 103 9.34 1.81 -16.01
CA ASN A 103 9.81 1.25 -17.26
C ASN A 103 10.24 2.37 -18.22
N LYS A 104 11.49 2.35 -18.68
CA LYS A 104 12.09 3.42 -19.49
C LYS A 104 11.52 3.53 -20.90
N SER A 105 11.05 2.43 -21.46
CA SER A 105 10.71 2.32 -22.89
C SER A 105 9.21 2.39 -23.18
N SER A 106 8.38 2.58 -22.17
CA SER A 106 6.94 2.53 -22.37
C SER A 106 6.35 3.93 -22.56
N SER A 107 5.78 4.16 -23.73
CA SER A 107 4.87 5.29 -24.00
C SER A 107 3.43 5.01 -23.58
N ASP A 108 3.13 3.76 -23.16
CA ASP A 108 1.82 3.34 -22.74
C ASP A 108 1.69 3.45 -21.21
N ALA A 109 0.62 4.07 -20.77
CA ALA A 109 0.26 4.26 -19.38
C ALA A 109 0.22 2.95 -18.57
N ALA A 110 -0.34 1.90 -19.15
CA ALA A 110 -0.52 0.62 -18.48
C ALA A 110 0.80 -0.10 -18.18
N THR A 111 1.84 0.17 -18.95
CA THR A 111 3.15 -0.48 -18.84
C THR A 111 4.25 0.45 -18.33
N ALA A 112 3.95 1.75 -18.17
CA ALA A 112 4.95 2.74 -17.73
C ALA A 112 5.47 2.50 -16.32
N VAL A 113 4.66 1.90 -15.43
CA VAL A 113 5.04 1.54 -14.08
C VAL A 113 4.51 0.15 -13.76
N SER A 114 5.40 -0.77 -13.41
CA SER A 114 5.03 -2.06 -12.82
C SER A 114 5.03 -1.97 -11.31
N ILE A 115 4.03 -2.58 -10.67
CA ILE A 115 3.91 -2.62 -9.20
C ILE A 115 3.79 -4.05 -8.74
N ASP A 116 4.73 -4.46 -7.91
CA ASP A 116 4.71 -5.75 -7.21
C ASP A 116 4.36 -5.55 -5.74
N THR A 117 3.68 -6.51 -5.17
CA THR A 117 3.48 -6.59 -3.72
C THR A 117 4.48 -7.57 -3.13
N LEU A 118 5.23 -7.09 -2.14
CA LEU A 118 6.21 -7.89 -1.41
C LEU A 118 5.77 -8.02 0.04
N MET A 119 6.02 -9.18 0.61
CA MET A 119 5.83 -9.46 2.04
C MET A 119 7.19 -9.69 2.68
N HIS A 120 7.56 -8.83 3.61
CA HIS A 120 8.73 -8.97 4.45
C HIS A 120 8.32 -9.57 5.79
N ASN A 121 8.80 -10.75 6.10
CA ASN A 121 8.60 -11.39 7.39
C ASN A 121 9.50 -10.73 8.43
N LEU A 122 8.89 -10.14 9.47
CA LEU A 122 9.62 -9.36 10.47
C LEU A 122 10.48 -10.23 11.42
N SER A 123 10.19 -11.52 11.52
CA SER A 123 10.95 -12.45 12.38
C SER A 123 12.11 -13.14 11.66
N THR A 124 11.93 -13.52 10.38
CA THR A 124 12.95 -14.23 9.60
C THR A 124 13.78 -13.32 8.71
N GLY A 125 13.28 -12.11 8.41
CA GLY A 125 13.89 -11.20 7.44
C GLY A 125 13.64 -11.58 5.97
N GLU A 126 12.92 -12.67 5.68
CA GLU A 126 12.63 -13.11 4.33
C GLU A 126 11.69 -12.15 3.61
N ILE A 127 11.93 -11.99 2.32
CA ILE A 127 11.10 -11.17 1.44
C ILE A 127 10.58 -12.05 0.29
N ASN A 128 9.27 -12.13 0.17
CA ASN A 128 8.61 -12.88 -0.89
C ASN A 128 7.67 -11.99 -1.69
N GLN A 129 7.61 -12.20 -3.00
CA GLN A 129 6.57 -11.60 -3.82
C GLN A 129 5.26 -12.36 -3.57
N VAL A 130 4.19 -11.61 -3.29
CA VAL A 130 2.89 -12.18 -2.94
C VAL A 130 1.77 -11.58 -3.79
N SER A 131 0.71 -12.34 -3.94
CA SER A 131 -0.56 -11.85 -4.46
C SER A 131 -1.68 -12.29 -3.54
N PHE A 132 -2.67 -11.42 -3.36
CA PHE A 132 -3.84 -11.72 -2.57
C PHE A 132 -4.99 -12.12 -3.49
N VAL A 133 -5.66 -13.18 -3.13
CA VAL A 133 -6.84 -13.69 -3.83
C VAL A 133 -7.99 -13.72 -2.83
N ASN A 134 -9.16 -13.27 -3.27
CA ASN A 134 -10.39 -13.48 -2.53
C ASN A 134 -11.02 -14.77 -3.06
N ASP A 135 -11.20 -15.80 -2.23
CA ASP A 135 -11.74 -17.08 -2.64
C ASP A 135 -13.16 -16.98 -3.18
N ASP A 136 -13.95 -16.01 -2.70
CA ASP A 136 -15.29 -15.73 -3.21
C ASP A 136 -15.27 -14.93 -4.53
N PHE A 137 -14.11 -14.36 -4.93
CA PHE A 137 -13.92 -13.65 -6.19
C PHE A 137 -12.53 -13.95 -6.79
N PRO A 138 -12.26 -15.20 -7.19
CA PRO A 138 -10.90 -15.64 -7.55
C PRO A 138 -10.34 -15.01 -8.82
N SER A 139 -11.18 -14.49 -9.72
CA SER A 139 -10.74 -13.78 -10.92
C SER A 139 -10.23 -12.36 -10.64
N ALA A 140 -10.50 -11.80 -9.47
CA ALA A 140 -10.05 -10.49 -9.09
C ALA A 140 -8.81 -10.57 -8.21
N LYS A 141 -7.69 -10.08 -8.74
CA LYS A 141 -6.54 -9.77 -7.86
C LYS A 141 -6.96 -8.66 -6.90
N TRP A 142 -6.83 -8.93 -5.63
CA TRP A 142 -7.05 -7.94 -4.60
C TRP A 142 -5.70 -7.40 -4.10
N THR A 143 -5.63 -6.11 -3.91
CA THR A 143 -4.46 -5.47 -3.32
C THR A 143 -4.90 -4.73 -2.07
N PRO A 144 -4.30 -4.98 -0.89
CA PRO A 144 -4.67 -4.33 0.37
C PRO A 144 -4.49 -2.81 0.40
N THR A 145 -4.14 -2.20 -0.73
CA THR A 145 -3.79 -0.79 -0.88
C THR A 145 -4.91 0.20 -0.62
N ILE A 146 -6.15 -0.23 -0.74
CA ILE A 146 -7.31 0.67 -0.63
C ILE A 146 -7.88 0.63 0.80
N GLY A 147 -7.31 -0.22 1.66
CA GLY A 147 -7.80 -0.40 3.01
C GLY A 147 -7.32 0.70 3.96
N VAL A 148 -8.22 1.23 4.74
CA VAL A 148 -7.87 1.94 5.97
C VAL A 148 -7.41 0.88 6.96
N GLN A 149 -6.15 0.96 7.40
CA GLN A 149 -5.71 0.15 8.52
C GLN A 149 -6.49 0.63 9.75
N LEU A 150 -7.32 -0.24 10.28
CA LEU A 150 -8.04 0.03 11.52
C LEU A 150 -7.01 0.12 12.66
N HIS A 151 -7.39 0.74 13.77
CA HIS A 151 -6.51 0.83 14.96
C HIS A 151 -5.98 -0.51 15.49
N GLN A 152 -6.59 -1.61 15.04
CA GLN A 152 -6.09 -2.96 15.29
C GLN A 152 -4.96 -3.29 14.32
N THR A 153 -3.84 -3.76 14.84
CA THR A 153 -2.59 -3.98 14.10
C THR A 153 -2.69 -4.97 12.93
N ASN A 154 -3.64 -5.89 12.99
CA ASN A 154 -3.75 -7.00 12.01
C ASN A 154 -5.05 -6.96 11.20
N VAL A 155 -5.75 -5.82 11.14
CA VAL A 155 -7.04 -5.70 10.46
C VAL A 155 -7.01 -4.55 9.46
N VAL A 156 -7.48 -4.81 8.26
CA VAL A 156 -7.70 -3.80 7.22
C VAL A 156 -9.12 -3.89 6.70
N ALA A 157 -9.68 -2.73 6.36
CA ALA A 157 -10.94 -2.64 5.64
C ALA A 157 -10.66 -2.25 4.19
N GLY A 158 -11.27 -2.93 3.26
CA GLY A 158 -11.24 -2.61 1.83
C GLY A 158 -12.64 -2.36 1.30
N LEU A 159 -12.74 -1.63 0.20
CA LEU A 159 -14.01 -1.37 -0.49
C LEU A 159 -14.09 -2.18 -1.77
N LEU A 160 -15.20 -2.89 -1.93
CA LEU A 160 -15.54 -3.59 -3.16
C LEU A 160 -16.61 -2.77 -3.90
N GLN A 161 -16.28 -2.36 -5.12
CA GLN A 161 -17.14 -1.51 -5.95
C GLN A 161 -18.32 -2.29 -6.52
N MET A 162 -19.55 -1.81 -6.31
CA MET A 162 -20.76 -2.50 -6.76
C MET A 162 -20.82 -2.75 -8.26
N PRO A 163 -20.53 -1.79 -9.16
CA PRO A 163 -20.56 -2.07 -10.60
C PRO A 163 -19.63 -3.23 -11.01
N ARG A 164 -18.47 -3.36 -10.35
CA ARG A 164 -17.54 -4.45 -10.61
C ARG A 164 -18.06 -5.79 -10.08
N LEU A 165 -18.64 -5.80 -8.89
CA LEU A 165 -19.22 -7.00 -8.28
C LEU A 165 -20.43 -7.47 -9.04
N PHE A 166 -21.33 -6.56 -9.43
CA PHE A 166 -22.54 -6.87 -10.18
C PHE A 166 -22.20 -7.46 -11.56
N ASN A 167 -21.25 -6.87 -12.27
CA ASN A 167 -20.74 -7.43 -13.53
C ASN A 167 -20.14 -8.84 -13.35
N ALA A 168 -19.38 -9.05 -12.26
CA ALA A 168 -18.82 -10.35 -11.92
C ALA A 168 -19.93 -11.38 -11.56
N TYR A 169 -20.96 -10.95 -10.84
CA TYR A 169 -22.12 -11.78 -10.54
C TYR A 169 -22.85 -12.25 -11.81
N GLN A 170 -23.16 -11.32 -12.72
CA GLN A 170 -23.77 -11.64 -14.00
C GLN A 170 -22.94 -12.64 -14.83
N LYS A 171 -21.59 -12.57 -14.72
CA LYS A 171 -20.66 -13.48 -15.39
C LYS A 171 -20.40 -14.77 -14.61
N LYS A 172 -21.10 -15.03 -13.50
CA LYS A 172 -20.93 -16.21 -12.63
C LYS A 172 -19.48 -16.38 -12.15
N GLN A 173 -18.82 -15.28 -11.82
CA GLN A 173 -17.42 -15.24 -11.34
C GLN A 173 -17.32 -15.11 -9.83
N LEU A 174 -18.44 -14.85 -9.14
CA LEU A 174 -18.51 -14.82 -7.69
C LEU A 174 -18.86 -16.19 -7.13
N LYS A 175 -18.50 -16.42 -5.86
CA LYS A 175 -18.78 -17.66 -5.13
C LYS A 175 -19.14 -17.33 -3.67
N GLY A 176 -19.62 -18.35 -2.97
CA GLY A 176 -19.79 -18.34 -1.52
C GLY A 176 -20.68 -17.21 -1.00
N ASN A 177 -20.28 -16.64 0.12
CA ASN A 177 -21.05 -15.59 0.80
C ASN A 177 -21.14 -14.30 -0.02
N LEU A 178 -20.11 -13.98 -0.78
CA LEU A 178 -20.11 -12.75 -1.61
C LEU A 178 -21.12 -12.86 -2.75
N GLU A 179 -21.25 -14.02 -3.39
CA GLU A 179 -22.27 -14.26 -4.42
C GLU A 179 -23.68 -14.10 -3.85
N GLN A 180 -23.93 -14.74 -2.69
CA GLN A 180 -25.24 -14.64 -2.02
C GLN A 180 -25.58 -13.19 -1.64
N LEU A 181 -24.59 -12.43 -1.13
CA LEU A 181 -24.79 -11.04 -0.78
C LEU A 181 -25.12 -10.18 -2.01
N VAL A 182 -24.33 -10.32 -3.08
CA VAL A 182 -24.54 -9.53 -4.32
C VAL A 182 -25.84 -9.87 -5.00
N ALA A 183 -26.35 -11.11 -4.88
CA ALA A 183 -27.66 -11.51 -5.40
C ALA A 183 -28.84 -10.76 -4.77
N THR A 184 -28.65 -10.11 -3.63
CA THR A 184 -29.68 -9.32 -2.91
C THR A 184 -29.55 -7.82 -3.11
N LEU A 185 -28.57 -7.39 -3.90
CA LEU A 185 -28.20 -5.99 -4.11
C LEU A 185 -28.36 -5.57 -5.56
N ASP A 186 -28.48 -4.27 -5.79
CA ASP A 186 -28.52 -3.66 -7.12
C ASP A 186 -27.19 -2.99 -7.47
N GLU A 187 -26.96 -2.72 -8.76
CA GLU A 187 -25.74 -2.08 -9.25
C GLU A 187 -25.52 -0.67 -8.66
N GLU A 188 -26.60 0.01 -8.32
CA GLU A 188 -26.60 1.37 -7.75
C GLU A 188 -26.41 1.38 -6.21
N ASP A 189 -26.39 0.21 -5.59
CA ASP A 189 -26.18 0.10 -4.15
C ASP A 189 -24.79 0.57 -3.72
N ASN A 190 -24.66 0.85 -2.42
CA ASN A 190 -23.41 1.27 -1.83
C ASN A 190 -22.33 0.18 -1.94
N GLN A 191 -21.07 0.62 -1.88
CA GLN A 191 -19.93 -0.27 -1.87
C GLN A 191 -19.97 -1.23 -0.69
N ILE A 192 -19.52 -2.46 -0.91
CA ILE A 192 -19.37 -3.46 0.15
C ILE A 192 -18.05 -3.24 0.88
N VAL A 193 -18.10 -3.18 2.21
CA VAL A 193 -16.91 -3.14 3.06
C VAL A 193 -16.42 -4.55 3.31
N MET A 194 -15.22 -4.86 2.85
CA MET A 194 -14.53 -6.11 3.14
C MET A 194 -13.56 -5.90 4.31
N ILE A 195 -13.68 -6.71 5.35
CA ILE A 195 -12.75 -6.69 6.49
C ILE A 195 -11.85 -7.91 6.40
N VAL A 196 -10.54 -7.66 6.36
CA VAL A 196 -9.50 -8.70 6.31
C VAL A 196 -8.72 -8.69 7.60
N LYS A 197 -8.69 -9.83 8.27
CA LYS A 197 -7.90 -10.06 9.48
C LYS A 197 -6.75 -11.00 9.16
N PHE A 198 -5.53 -10.50 9.33
CA PHE A 198 -4.33 -11.32 9.20
C PHE A 198 -4.09 -12.14 10.48
N LYS A 199 -3.75 -13.41 10.32
CA LYS A 199 -3.52 -14.36 11.42
C LYS A 199 -2.03 -14.57 11.69
#